data_1166f3e354875e44ead196e1ba08c399
#
_entry.id   1166f3e354875e44ead196e1ba08c399
#
_cell.length_a   1.000
_cell.length_b   1.000
_cell.length_c   1.000
_cell.angle_alpha   90.00
_cell.angle_beta   90.00
_cell.angle_gamma   90.00
#
_symmetry.space_group_name_H-M   'P 1'
#
loop_
_entity.id
_entity.type
_entity.pdbx_description
1 polymer ?
#
loop_
_entity_poly.entity_id
_entity_poly.type
_entity_poly.pdbx_seq_one_letter_code
_entity_poly.pdbx_strand_id
1 'polypeptide(L)'
;MIFTKVCGITNSNDALASVHSGASALGFIFYPGSERFIEPKTAKEIIEKLPKKVFKVGVFVNQKKQEVVDLIDELALDAIQLHGDESPKYIINFKCFVIKAIRIKSSQSLRNLNKYNADAFLFDTYSEHQFGGTGKVFQWELLNGLSDLRIILSGGLNINNISDAIKTINPNGIDVNSGIELFPGKKDKQKINNFFKKLKTIDEARSSKGLSLVKYNSIEKE
;
A
#
# COMPACT_ATOMS: atom_id res chain seq x y z
N MET A 1 -14.32 6.69 4.53
CA MET A 1 -12.88 7.08 4.61
C MET A 1 -12.16 6.40 3.45
N ILE A 2 -11.20 7.07 2.82
CA ILE A 2 -10.38 6.49 1.75
C ILE A 2 -9.68 5.23 2.27
N PHE A 3 -9.57 4.18 1.43
CA PHE A 3 -8.81 3.00 1.79
C PHE A 3 -7.36 3.38 2.08
N THR A 4 -6.89 3.08 3.28
CA THR A 4 -5.55 3.49 3.72
C THR A 4 -4.77 2.28 4.18
N LYS A 5 -3.67 1.98 3.46
CA LYS A 5 -2.70 0.98 3.84
C LYS A 5 -1.55 1.64 4.61
N VAL A 6 -1.16 1.06 5.73
CA VAL A 6 0.08 1.41 6.46
C VAL A 6 1.09 0.30 6.21
N CYS A 7 2.17 0.64 5.49
CA CYS A 7 3.17 -0.33 5.05
C CYS A 7 4.39 -0.38 5.99
N GLY A 8 5.16 -1.47 5.93
CA GLY A 8 6.40 -1.62 6.70
C GLY A 8 6.17 -1.80 8.20
N ILE A 9 5.17 -2.58 8.56
CA ILE A 9 4.90 -2.98 9.94
C ILE A 9 5.91 -4.05 10.37
N THR A 10 6.56 -3.80 11.51
CA THR A 10 7.59 -4.69 12.07
C THR A 10 7.32 -5.07 13.53
N ASN A 11 6.31 -4.48 14.18
CA ASN A 11 5.95 -4.77 15.56
C ASN A 11 4.46 -4.57 15.85
N SER A 12 3.94 -5.24 16.88
CA SER A 12 2.53 -5.22 17.28
C SER A 12 2.03 -3.84 17.71
N ASN A 13 2.87 -3.03 18.37
CA ASN A 13 2.45 -1.73 18.88
C ASN A 13 2.14 -0.75 17.73
N ASP A 14 2.96 -0.77 16.68
CA ASP A 14 2.78 0.06 15.49
C ASP A 14 1.59 -0.44 14.65
N ALA A 15 1.41 -1.77 14.58
CA ALA A 15 0.25 -2.39 13.94
C ALA A 15 -1.07 -1.93 14.60
N LEU A 16 -1.18 -2.10 15.91
CA LEU A 16 -2.39 -1.73 16.66
C LEU A 16 -2.64 -0.22 16.64
N ALA A 17 -1.60 0.60 16.78
CA ALA A 17 -1.73 2.06 16.66
C ALA A 17 -2.29 2.48 15.30
N SER A 18 -1.81 1.85 14.21
CA SER A 18 -2.30 2.12 12.86
C SER A 18 -3.78 1.73 12.70
N VAL A 19 -4.15 0.56 13.19
CA VAL A 19 -5.54 0.05 13.14
C VAL A 19 -6.49 0.93 13.96
N HIS A 20 -6.11 1.30 15.19
CA HIS A 20 -6.91 2.18 16.04
C HIS A 20 -7.08 3.57 15.41
N SER A 21 -6.12 4.05 14.64
CA SER A 21 -6.22 5.33 13.93
C SER A 21 -7.08 5.25 12.67
N GLY A 22 -7.41 4.05 12.17
CA GLY A 22 -8.31 3.85 11.03
C GLY A 22 -7.68 3.23 9.79
N ALA A 23 -6.51 2.58 9.91
CA ALA A 23 -5.91 1.85 8.81
C ALA A 23 -6.83 0.72 8.32
N SER A 24 -7.06 0.66 7.00
CA SER A 24 -7.83 -0.39 6.34
C SER A 24 -7.00 -1.64 6.09
N ALA A 25 -5.69 -1.45 5.89
CA ALA A 25 -4.74 -2.52 5.60
C ALA A 25 -3.40 -2.29 6.27
N LEU A 26 -2.69 -3.37 6.56
CA LEU A 26 -1.30 -3.35 7.03
C LEU A 26 -0.41 -4.12 6.06
N GLY A 27 0.76 -3.55 5.74
CA GLY A 27 1.76 -4.14 4.85
C GLY A 27 2.94 -4.71 5.64
N PHE A 28 3.27 -5.98 5.36
CA PHE A 28 4.39 -6.73 5.93
C PHE A 28 5.39 -7.02 4.82
N ILE A 29 6.64 -6.55 4.97
CA ILE A 29 7.63 -6.62 3.90
C ILE A 29 8.52 -7.85 4.12
N PHE A 30 8.40 -8.82 3.21
CA PHE A 30 9.16 -10.07 3.24
C PHE A 30 10.40 -10.04 2.34
N TYR A 31 10.87 -8.87 1.97
CA TYR A 31 12.11 -8.68 1.19
C TYR A 31 13.29 -8.39 2.12
N PRO A 32 14.29 -9.31 2.24
CA PRO A 32 15.41 -9.16 3.19
C PRO A 32 16.28 -7.92 2.94
N GLY A 33 16.29 -7.38 1.71
CA GLY A 33 17.01 -6.14 1.39
C GLY A 33 16.34 -4.86 1.89
N SER A 34 15.18 -4.96 2.53
CA SER A 34 14.47 -3.80 3.08
C SER A 34 14.84 -3.57 4.54
N GLU A 35 15.10 -2.31 4.94
CA GLU A 35 15.24 -1.91 6.34
C GLU A 35 13.95 -2.15 7.17
N ARG A 36 12.84 -2.47 6.50
CA ARG A 36 11.52 -2.77 7.08
C ARG A 36 11.14 -4.24 6.91
N PHE A 37 12.16 -5.07 6.69
CA PHE A 37 11.96 -6.52 6.61
C PHE A 37 11.38 -7.05 7.92
N ILE A 38 10.48 -8.01 7.81
CA ILE A 38 9.93 -8.74 8.96
C ILE A 38 9.98 -10.25 8.69
N GLU A 39 10.44 -10.99 9.69
CA GLU A 39 10.41 -12.45 9.66
C GLU A 39 8.97 -12.97 9.62
N PRO A 40 8.66 -14.02 8.83
CA PRO A 40 7.31 -14.59 8.73
C PRO A 40 6.73 -14.95 10.09
N LYS A 41 7.52 -15.54 10.99
CA LYS A 41 7.10 -15.88 12.35
C LYS A 41 6.63 -14.66 13.13
N THR A 42 7.38 -13.57 13.08
CA THR A 42 7.00 -12.33 13.78
C THR A 42 5.77 -11.69 13.15
N ALA A 43 5.65 -11.73 11.82
CA ALA A 43 4.45 -11.26 11.11
C ALA A 43 3.21 -12.05 11.55
N LYS A 44 3.30 -13.38 11.67
CA LYS A 44 2.22 -14.25 12.16
C LYS A 44 1.74 -13.84 13.55
N GLU A 45 2.66 -13.65 14.50
CA GLU A 45 2.34 -13.21 15.86
C GLU A 45 1.63 -11.85 15.92
N ILE A 46 1.92 -10.96 14.96
CA ILE A 46 1.23 -9.66 14.82
C ILE A 46 -0.15 -9.88 14.22
N ILE A 47 -0.24 -10.62 13.11
CA ILE A 47 -1.46 -10.87 12.35
C ILE A 47 -2.54 -11.52 13.22
N GLU A 48 -2.18 -12.46 14.07
CA GLU A 48 -3.10 -13.15 14.99
C GLU A 48 -3.79 -12.19 15.98
N LYS A 49 -3.18 -11.03 16.25
CA LYS A 49 -3.73 -10.00 17.15
C LYS A 49 -4.58 -8.95 16.43
N LEU A 50 -4.64 -8.99 15.09
CA LEU A 50 -5.36 -8.00 14.32
C LEU A 50 -6.87 -8.30 14.26
N PRO A 51 -7.72 -7.26 14.23
CA PRO A 51 -9.13 -7.43 13.90
C PRO A 51 -9.31 -8.04 12.51
N LYS A 52 -10.25 -8.97 12.34
CA LYS A 52 -10.54 -9.66 11.06
C LYS A 52 -10.79 -8.72 9.88
N LYS A 53 -11.33 -7.53 10.13
CA LYS A 53 -11.65 -6.52 9.11
C LYS A 53 -10.43 -5.79 8.52
N VAL A 54 -9.23 -5.96 9.10
CA VAL A 54 -8.01 -5.32 8.63
C VAL A 54 -7.32 -6.23 7.62
N PHE A 55 -7.09 -5.70 6.40
CA PHE A 55 -6.42 -6.46 5.35
C PHE A 55 -4.94 -6.66 5.65
N LYS A 56 -4.47 -7.89 5.49
CA LYS A 56 -3.07 -8.30 5.67
C LYS A 56 -2.44 -8.39 4.28
N VAL A 57 -1.50 -7.50 4.00
CA VAL A 57 -0.85 -7.39 2.69
C VAL A 57 0.62 -7.81 2.82
N GLY A 58 0.99 -8.90 2.18
CA GLY A 58 2.40 -9.30 2.04
C GLY A 58 3.07 -8.52 0.91
N VAL A 59 4.23 -7.92 1.17
CA VAL A 59 5.01 -7.18 0.17
C VAL A 59 6.25 -7.97 -0.21
N PHE A 60 6.39 -8.22 -1.51
CA PHE A 60 7.39 -9.11 -2.10
C PHE A 60 8.17 -8.39 -3.19
N VAL A 61 9.44 -8.76 -3.38
CA VAL A 61 10.31 -8.20 -4.42
C VAL A 61 11.07 -9.35 -5.09
N ASN A 62 10.67 -9.70 -6.31
CA ASN A 62 11.32 -10.71 -7.16
C ASN A 62 11.54 -12.09 -6.50
N GLN A 63 10.73 -12.46 -5.51
CA GLN A 63 10.82 -13.75 -4.85
C GLN A 63 10.30 -14.87 -5.75
N LYS A 64 10.69 -16.11 -5.45
CA LYS A 64 10.14 -17.27 -6.14
C LYS A 64 8.65 -17.40 -5.86
N LYS A 65 7.88 -17.74 -6.89
CA LYS A 65 6.42 -17.78 -6.78
C LYS A 65 5.94 -18.74 -5.70
N GLN A 66 6.59 -19.89 -5.56
CA GLN A 66 6.22 -20.88 -4.54
C GLN A 66 6.39 -20.31 -3.12
N GLU A 67 7.48 -19.61 -2.83
CA GLU A 67 7.71 -18.95 -1.54
C GLU A 67 6.62 -17.94 -1.20
N VAL A 68 6.14 -17.20 -2.21
CA VAL A 68 5.02 -16.26 -2.04
C VAL A 68 3.72 -17.00 -1.74
N VAL A 69 3.43 -18.10 -2.46
CA VAL A 69 2.24 -18.93 -2.23
C VAL A 69 2.26 -19.52 -0.82
N ASP A 70 3.39 -20.07 -0.39
CA ASP A 70 3.54 -20.66 0.94
C ASP A 70 3.26 -19.62 2.04
N LEU A 71 3.75 -18.39 1.89
CA LEU A 71 3.49 -17.30 2.84
C LEU A 71 2.04 -16.78 2.80
N ILE A 72 1.37 -16.80 1.65
CA ILE A 72 -0.06 -16.48 1.57
C ILE A 72 -0.86 -17.44 2.44
N ASP A 73 -0.59 -18.74 2.30
CA ASP A 73 -1.32 -19.78 3.02
C ASP A 73 -0.95 -19.79 4.51
N GLU A 74 0.34 -19.70 4.84
CA GLU A 74 0.82 -19.73 6.24
C GLU A 74 0.29 -18.56 7.07
N LEU A 75 0.26 -17.37 6.48
CA LEU A 75 -0.10 -16.13 7.17
C LEU A 75 -1.55 -15.69 6.92
N ALA A 76 -2.31 -16.46 6.14
CA ALA A 76 -3.66 -16.12 5.70
C ALA A 76 -3.73 -14.65 5.19
N LEU A 77 -2.83 -14.33 4.23
CA LEU A 77 -2.78 -13.00 3.64
C LEU A 77 -4.01 -12.75 2.76
N ASP A 78 -4.62 -11.58 2.90
CA ASP A 78 -5.75 -11.18 2.07
C ASP A 78 -5.29 -10.67 0.69
N ALA A 79 -4.09 -10.10 0.63
CA ALA A 79 -3.51 -9.55 -0.59
C ALA A 79 -1.99 -9.71 -0.62
N ILE A 80 -1.45 -9.70 -1.84
CA ILE A 80 0.00 -9.55 -2.08
C ILE A 80 0.27 -8.26 -2.85
N GLN A 81 1.40 -7.64 -2.54
CA GLN A 81 1.96 -6.52 -3.28
C GLN A 81 3.29 -6.94 -3.90
N LEU A 82 3.33 -6.99 -5.23
CA LEU A 82 4.52 -7.32 -6.01
C LEU A 82 5.25 -6.02 -6.36
N HIS A 83 6.33 -5.75 -5.66
CA HIS A 83 7.05 -4.46 -5.68
C HIS A 83 8.38 -4.51 -6.42
N GLY A 84 8.71 -5.63 -7.03
CA GLY A 84 9.88 -5.83 -7.86
C GLY A 84 9.60 -5.64 -9.35
N ASP A 85 10.38 -6.33 -10.16
CA ASP A 85 10.29 -6.32 -11.63
C ASP A 85 9.59 -7.59 -12.16
N GLU A 86 8.64 -8.12 -11.34
CA GLU A 86 7.89 -9.34 -11.68
C GLU A 86 7.15 -9.15 -13.01
N SER A 87 7.28 -10.13 -13.91
CA SER A 87 6.67 -10.09 -15.24
C SER A 87 5.14 -10.30 -15.17
N PRO A 88 4.38 -9.92 -16.22
CA PRO A 88 2.95 -10.21 -16.30
C PRO A 88 2.60 -11.69 -16.13
N LYS A 89 3.46 -12.61 -16.60
CA LYS A 89 3.26 -14.06 -16.43
C LYS A 89 3.39 -14.52 -14.97
N TYR A 90 4.18 -13.81 -14.17
CA TYR A 90 4.36 -14.15 -12.76
C TYR A 90 3.08 -13.98 -11.96
N ILE A 91 2.24 -12.99 -12.32
CA ILE A 91 1.01 -12.62 -11.57
C ILE A 91 -0.11 -13.66 -11.72
N ILE A 92 -0.10 -14.44 -12.80
CA ILE A 92 -1.19 -15.37 -13.15
C ILE A 92 -1.36 -16.42 -12.04
N ASN A 93 -2.62 -16.73 -11.68
CA ASN A 93 -3.03 -17.80 -10.76
C ASN A 93 -2.68 -17.61 -9.26
N PHE A 94 -2.50 -16.39 -8.76
CA PHE A 94 -2.63 -16.15 -7.34
C PHE A 94 -4.10 -16.18 -6.90
N LYS A 95 -4.38 -16.82 -5.76
CA LYS A 95 -5.76 -16.96 -5.22
C LYS A 95 -6.18 -15.79 -4.31
N CYS A 96 -5.30 -14.84 -4.06
CA CYS A 96 -5.55 -13.64 -3.28
C CYS A 96 -5.57 -12.39 -4.15
N PHE A 97 -5.92 -11.24 -3.58
CA PHE A 97 -5.89 -9.95 -4.27
C PHE A 97 -4.46 -9.54 -4.61
N VAL A 98 -4.21 -9.18 -5.86
CA VAL A 98 -2.87 -8.86 -6.36
C VAL A 98 -2.73 -7.38 -6.64
N ILE A 99 -1.80 -6.74 -5.94
CA ILE A 99 -1.39 -5.36 -6.16
C ILE A 99 -0.04 -5.37 -6.89
N LYS A 100 0.01 -4.81 -8.12
CA LYS A 100 1.29 -4.61 -8.80
C LYS A 100 1.81 -3.21 -8.50
N ALA A 101 2.96 -3.11 -7.89
CA ALA A 101 3.64 -1.83 -7.69
C ALA A 101 4.40 -1.42 -8.95
N ILE A 102 4.25 -0.16 -9.34
CA ILE A 102 4.91 0.49 -10.47
C ILE A 102 5.71 1.67 -9.93
N ARG A 103 7.01 1.63 -10.12
CA ARG A 103 7.93 2.70 -9.70
C ARG A 103 8.00 3.76 -10.80
N ILE A 104 7.50 4.96 -10.51
CA ILE A 104 7.38 6.06 -11.48
C ILE A 104 8.68 6.84 -11.55
N LYS A 105 9.36 6.75 -12.70
CA LYS A 105 10.49 7.58 -13.11
C LYS A 105 10.05 8.63 -14.13
N SER A 106 9.16 8.25 -15.05
CA SER A 106 8.62 9.09 -16.11
C SER A 106 7.32 8.47 -16.64
N SER A 107 6.66 9.11 -17.61
CA SER A 107 5.50 8.55 -18.31
C SER A 107 5.78 7.18 -18.96
N GLN A 108 7.04 6.87 -19.27
CA GLN A 108 7.41 5.56 -19.81
C GLN A 108 7.18 4.42 -18.81
N SER A 109 7.22 4.69 -17.49
CA SER A 109 6.92 3.72 -16.44
C SER A 109 5.47 3.21 -16.51
N LEU A 110 4.58 3.94 -17.14
CA LEU A 110 3.16 3.60 -17.28
C LEU A 110 2.84 2.75 -18.52
N ARG A 111 3.85 2.47 -19.36
CA ARG A 111 3.65 1.63 -20.54
C ARG A 111 3.37 0.19 -20.13
N ASN A 112 2.48 -0.44 -20.88
CA ASN A 112 2.16 -1.87 -20.71
C ASN A 112 1.45 -2.27 -19.40
N LEU A 113 0.83 -1.33 -18.66
CA LEU A 113 0.03 -1.67 -17.48
C LEU A 113 -1.06 -2.69 -17.82
N ASN A 114 -1.66 -2.58 -19.00
CA ASN A 114 -2.70 -3.48 -19.53
C ASN A 114 -2.25 -4.94 -19.75
N LYS A 115 -0.94 -5.21 -19.69
CA LYS A 115 -0.42 -6.58 -19.77
C LYS A 115 -0.50 -7.32 -18.43
N TYR A 116 -0.65 -6.59 -17.33
CA TYR A 116 -0.72 -7.16 -15.98
C TYR A 116 -2.17 -7.45 -15.61
N ASN A 117 -2.45 -8.69 -15.28
CA ASN A 117 -3.73 -9.09 -14.69
C ASN A 117 -3.67 -8.87 -13.16
N ALA A 118 -3.55 -7.61 -12.77
CA ALA A 118 -3.51 -7.19 -11.37
C ALA A 118 -4.87 -6.60 -10.95
N ASP A 119 -5.28 -6.83 -9.71
CA ASP A 119 -6.54 -6.31 -9.16
C ASP A 119 -6.44 -4.81 -8.86
N ALA A 120 -5.23 -4.33 -8.56
CA ALA A 120 -4.91 -2.90 -8.38
C ALA A 120 -3.46 -2.60 -8.75
N PHE A 121 -3.20 -1.32 -9.05
CA PHE A 121 -1.85 -0.81 -9.25
C PHE A 121 -1.49 0.15 -8.13
N LEU A 122 -0.32 -0.07 -7.52
CA LEU A 122 0.26 0.86 -6.57
C LEU A 122 1.36 1.66 -7.29
N PHE A 123 1.23 2.98 -7.29
CA PHE A 123 2.22 3.87 -7.90
C PHE A 123 3.11 4.48 -6.83
N ASP A 124 4.42 4.18 -6.91
CA ASP A 124 5.43 4.63 -5.98
C ASP A 124 6.52 5.45 -6.69
N THR A 125 7.25 6.25 -5.94
CA THR A 125 8.37 7.04 -6.48
C THR A 125 9.56 6.13 -6.80
N TYR A 126 10.12 6.28 -8.00
CA TYR A 126 11.33 5.55 -8.40
C TYR A 126 12.55 5.99 -7.57
N SER A 127 13.36 5.03 -7.17
CA SER A 127 14.71 5.22 -6.64
C SER A 127 15.66 4.22 -7.27
N GLU A 128 16.88 4.64 -7.59
CA GLU A 128 17.89 3.76 -8.18
C GLU A 128 18.43 2.71 -7.19
N HIS A 129 18.36 3.02 -5.90
CA HIS A 129 18.99 2.23 -4.85
C HIS A 129 18.03 1.49 -3.93
N GLN A 130 16.72 1.74 -4.05
CA GLN A 130 15.72 1.17 -3.12
C GLN A 130 14.40 0.84 -3.83
N PHE A 131 13.78 -0.27 -3.42
CA PHE A 131 12.40 -0.61 -3.78
C PHE A 131 11.44 0.06 -2.79
N GLY A 132 11.15 1.38 -3.01
CA GLY A 132 10.22 2.16 -2.18
C GLY A 132 10.87 2.81 -0.94
N GLY A 133 10.06 3.59 -0.20
CA GLY A 133 10.45 4.18 1.08
C GLY A 133 11.40 5.38 1.04
N THR A 134 11.59 6.02 -0.10
CA THR A 134 12.57 7.12 -0.29
C THR A 134 12.15 8.46 0.29
N GLY A 135 10.86 8.63 0.61
CA GLY A 135 10.29 9.91 1.08
C GLY A 135 10.13 10.97 -0.02
N LYS A 136 10.58 10.70 -1.25
CA LYS A 136 10.41 11.60 -2.41
C LYS A 136 9.05 11.39 -3.07
N VAL A 137 8.56 12.41 -3.78
CA VAL A 137 7.29 12.43 -4.53
C VAL A 137 7.61 12.50 -6.01
N PHE A 138 6.86 11.73 -6.82
CA PHE A 138 6.88 11.89 -8.28
C PHE A 138 5.79 12.89 -8.72
N GLN A 139 5.81 13.28 -10.01
CA GLN A 139 4.77 14.15 -10.59
C GLN A 139 3.46 13.35 -10.69
N TRP A 140 2.52 13.59 -9.76
CA TRP A 140 1.26 12.84 -9.68
C TRP A 140 0.40 12.97 -10.95
N GLU A 141 0.48 14.09 -11.63
CA GLU A 141 -0.24 14.38 -12.89
C GLU A 141 0.02 13.35 -13.98
N LEU A 142 1.14 12.60 -13.89
CA LEU A 142 1.42 11.47 -14.77
C LEU A 142 0.36 10.36 -14.71
N LEU A 143 -0.39 10.28 -13.61
CA LEU A 143 -1.47 9.29 -13.44
C LEU A 143 -2.81 9.76 -14.00
N ASN A 144 -2.91 11.01 -14.49
CA ASN A 144 -4.11 11.50 -15.14
C ASN A 144 -4.44 10.65 -16.38
N GLY A 145 -5.70 10.26 -16.52
CA GLY A 145 -6.14 9.38 -17.62
C GLY A 145 -6.10 7.89 -17.31
N LEU A 146 -5.69 7.49 -16.09
CA LEU A 146 -5.74 6.08 -15.63
C LEU A 146 -7.00 5.77 -14.80
N SER A 147 -8.09 6.50 -15.01
CA SER A 147 -9.35 6.38 -14.23
C SER A 147 -9.97 4.98 -14.24
N ASP A 148 -9.69 4.19 -15.28
CA ASP A 148 -10.21 2.83 -15.44
C ASP A 148 -9.45 1.80 -14.58
N LEU A 149 -8.31 2.21 -14.01
CA LEU A 149 -7.51 1.37 -13.13
C LEU A 149 -7.84 1.64 -11.67
N ARG A 150 -7.73 0.60 -10.86
CA ARG A 150 -7.79 0.75 -9.40
C ARG A 150 -6.43 1.23 -8.90
N ILE A 151 -6.37 2.51 -8.49
CA ILE A 151 -5.13 3.21 -8.13
C ILE A 151 -4.95 3.25 -6.62
N ILE A 152 -3.80 2.77 -6.14
CA ILE A 152 -3.28 3.02 -4.80
C ILE A 152 -2.09 3.96 -4.95
N LEU A 153 -2.21 5.17 -4.39
CA LEU A 153 -1.15 6.16 -4.46
C LEU A 153 -0.17 5.97 -3.31
N SER A 154 1.11 5.91 -3.62
CA SER A 154 2.23 5.78 -2.68
C SER A 154 3.34 6.78 -3.03
N GLY A 155 4.50 6.65 -2.38
CA GLY A 155 5.68 7.47 -2.67
C GLY A 155 5.71 8.78 -1.91
N GLY A 156 6.39 8.79 -0.75
CA GLY A 156 6.65 10.00 0.04
C GLY A 156 5.41 10.69 0.63
N LEU A 157 4.27 10.00 0.71
CA LEU A 157 3.06 10.57 1.29
C LEU A 157 3.26 10.85 2.78
N ASN A 158 2.82 12.03 3.20
CA ASN A 158 2.89 12.52 4.57
C ASN A 158 1.80 13.57 4.84
N ILE A 159 1.73 14.08 6.07
CA ILE A 159 0.69 15.04 6.49
C ILE A 159 0.67 16.34 5.66
N ASN A 160 1.81 16.75 5.11
CA ASN A 160 1.93 18.04 4.40
C ASN A 160 1.43 17.95 2.96
N ASN A 161 1.54 16.77 2.31
CA ASN A 161 1.25 16.61 0.89
C ASN A 161 -0.01 15.76 0.60
N ILE A 162 -0.56 15.06 1.57
CA ILE A 162 -1.68 14.13 1.36
C ILE A 162 -2.94 14.81 0.82
N SER A 163 -3.21 16.05 1.19
CA SER A 163 -4.38 16.80 0.69
C SER A 163 -4.28 17.06 -0.81
N ASP A 164 -3.11 17.49 -1.26
CA ASP A 164 -2.85 17.79 -2.67
C ASP A 164 -2.82 16.51 -3.50
N ALA A 165 -2.20 15.45 -2.98
CA ALA A 165 -2.16 14.13 -3.59
C ALA A 165 -3.58 13.59 -3.88
N ILE A 166 -4.46 13.61 -2.88
CA ILE A 166 -5.84 13.14 -3.02
C ILE A 166 -6.63 14.04 -3.97
N LYS A 167 -6.43 15.37 -3.91
CA LYS A 167 -7.11 16.32 -4.80
C LYS A 167 -6.70 16.14 -6.25
N THR A 168 -5.42 15.91 -6.52
CA THR A 168 -4.87 15.77 -7.88
C THR A 168 -5.30 14.46 -8.54
N ILE A 169 -5.23 13.33 -7.82
CA ILE A 169 -5.39 12.00 -8.42
C ILE A 169 -6.75 11.38 -8.13
N ASN A 170 -7.38 11.73 -7.02
CA ASN A 170 -8.59 11.05 -6.58
C ASN A 170 -8.43 9.50 -6.53
N PRO A 171 -7.40 8.96 -5.85
CA PRO A 171 -7.07 7.55 -5.90
C PRO A 171 -8.12 6.70 -5.16
N ASN A 172 -8.21 5.41 -5.50
CA ASN A 172 -9.06 4.43 -4.79
C ASN A 172 -8.53 4.16 -3.36
N GLY A 173 -7.21 4.23 -3.19
CA GLY A 173 -6.54 4.05 -1.91
C GLY A 173 -5.22 4.78 -1.85
N ILE A 174 -4.67 4.86 -0.65
CA ILE A 174 -3.34 5.41 -0.37
C ILE A 174 -2.51 4.42 0.42
N ASP A 175 -1.20 4.48 0.23
CA ASP A 175 -0.23 3.69 0.96
C ASP A 175 0.80 4.62 1.62
N VAL A 176 0.87 4.60 2.94
CA VAL A 176 1.79 5.42 3.71
C VAL A 176 2.80 4.57 4.45
N ASN A 177 4.07 4.96 4.40
CA ASN A 177 5.16 4.26 5.07
C ASN A 177 6.07 5.26 5.81
N SER A 178 7.13 5.75 5.17
CA SER A 178 8.15 6.63 5.79
C SER A 178 7.60 7.94 6.34
N GLY A 179 6.53 8.49 5.74
CA GLY A 179 5.90 9.75 6.18
C GLY A 179 5.30 9.72 7.59
N ILE A 180 5.14 8.53 8.17
CA ILE A 180 4.64 8.32 9.54
C ILE A 180 5.62 7.53 10.41
N GLU A 181 6.91 7.51 10.07
CA GLU A 181 7.97 6.82 10.81
C GLU A 181 8.81 7.78 11.66
N LEU A 182 9.39 7.25 12.74
CA LEU A 182 10.51 7.84 13.48
C LEU A 182 11.82 7.54 12.74
N PHE A 183 12.00 6.27 12.36
CA PHE A 183 13.07 5.74 11.54
C PHE A 183 12.56 4.47 10.83
N PRO A 184 13.25 3.95 9.79
CA PRO A 184 12.79 2.80 9.04
C PRO A 184 12.37 1.63 9.93
N GLY A 185 11.14 1.14 9.72
CA GLY A 185 10.54 0.04 10.49
C GLY A 185 9.96 0.43 11.85
N LYS A 186 10.06 1.70 12.27
CA LYS A 186 9.45 2.19 13.51
C LYS A 186 8.49 3.34 13.24
N LYS A 187 7.20 3.12 13.47
CA LYS A 187 6.17 4.15 13.31
C LYS A 187 6.15 5.12 14.50
N ASP A 188 5.82 6.37 14.21
CA ASP A 188 5.54 7.41 15.18
C ASP A 188 4.03 7.48 15.44
N LYS A 189 3.59 7.17 16.63
CA LYS A 189 2.17 7.19 17.02
C LYS A 189 1.52 8.55 16.82
N GLN A 190 2.25 9.64 17.07
CA GLN A 190 1.74 10.99 16.89
C GLN A 190 1.58 11.35 15.42
N LYS A 191 2.57 10.97 14.57
CA LYS A 191 2.47 11.14 13.12
C LYS A 191 1.31 10.31 12.54
N ILE A 192 1.12 9.04 12.99
CA ILE A 192 -0.03 8.22 12.61
C ILE A 192 -1.34 8.97 12.93
N ASN A 193 -1.53 9.35 14.19
CA ASN A 193 -2.76 10.01 14.64
C ASN A 193 -3.04 11.30 13.84
N ASN A 194 -2.02 12.14 13.65
CA ASN A 194 -2.15 13.39 12.92
C ASN A 194 -2.49 13.15 11.44
N PHE A 195 -1.85 12.15 10.81
CA PHE A 195 -2.11 11.77 9.42
C PHE A 195 -3.56 11.30 9.25
N PHE A 196 -4.05 10.42 10.09
CA PHE A 196 -5.43 9.91 10.01
C PHE A 196 -6.48 10.98 10.37
N LYS A 197 -6.21 11.89 11.31
CA LYS A 197 -7.06 13.06 11.55
C LYS A 197 -7.19 13.93 10.30
N LYS A 198 -6.06 14.18 9.61
CA LYS A 198 -6.07 14.94 8.34
C LYS A 198 -6.89 14.23 7.27
N LEU A 199 -6.75 12.91 7.11
CA LEU A 199 -7.55 12.13 6.17
C LEU A 199 -9.05 12.22 6.46
N LYS A 200 -9.45 12.15 7.73
CA LYS A 200 -10.85 12.30 8.13
C LYS A 200 -11.41 13.67 7.72
N THR A 201 -10.67 14.74 7.97
CA THR A 201 -11.07 16.09 7.53
C THR A 201 -11.23 16.20 6.01
N ILE A 202 -10.32 15.58 5.24
CA ILE A 202 -10.41 15.55 3.77
C ILE A 202 -11.66 14.79 3.32
N ASP A 203 -11.95 13.65 3.93
CA ASP A 203 -13.12 12.83 3.62
C ASP A 203 -14.44 13.57 3.90
N GLU A 204 -14.54 14.24 5.05
CA GLU A 204 -15.70 15.04 5.44
C GLU A 204 -15.94 16.18 4.45
N ALA A 205 -14.88 16.91 4.06
CA ALA A 205 -14.95 17.99 3.09
C ALA A 205 -15.34 17.51 1.67
N ARG A 206 -15.01 16.28 1.30
CA ARG A 206 -15.42 15.68 0.01
C ARG A 206 -16.86 15.22 0.02
N SER A 207 -17.29 14.60 1.11
CA SER A 207 -18.67 14.13 1.30
C SER A 207 -19.66 15.30 1.26
N SER A 208 -19.31 16.44 1.87
CA SER A 208 -20.14 17.66 1.83
C SER A 208 -20.30 18.27 0.43
N LYS A 209 -19.38 17.96 -0.49
CA LYS A 209 -19.41 18.40 -1.89
C LYS A 209 -20.04 17.37 -2.84
N GLY A 210 -20.61 16.28 -2.34
CA GLY A 210 -21.17 15.19 -3.16
C GLY A 210 -20.11 14.36 -3.90
N LEU A 211 -18.83 14.61 -3.64
CA LEU A 211 -17.71 13.86 -4.21
C LEU A 211 -17.47 12.61 -3.35
N SER A 212 -18.28 11.57 -3.56
CA SER A 212 -18.06 10.27 -2.92
C SER A 212 -16.68 9.73 -3.32
N LEU A 213 -15.86 9.39 -2.34
CA LEU A 213 -14.75 8.47 -2.57
C LEU A 213 -15.35 7.16 -3.07
N VAL A 214 -14.78 6.60 -4.13
CA VAL A 214 -15.16 5.25 -4.57
C VAL A 214 -15.05 4.35 -3.34
N LYS A 215 -16.21 3.96 -2.78
CA LYS A 215 -16.22 3.02 -1.68
C LYS A 215 -15.52 1.76 -2.19
N TYR A 216 -14.54 1.31 -1.45
CA TYR A 216 -13.96 -0.02 -1.59
C TYR A 216 -15.05 -1.00 -1.16
N ASN A 217 -16.08 -1.15 -2.01
CA ASN A 217 -17.06 -2.18 -1.83
C ASN A 217 -16.41 -3.49 -2.23
N SER A 218 -16.19 -4.29 -1.20
CA SER A 218 -15.86 -5.71 -1.24
C SER A 218 -14.63 -6.08 -2.08
N ILE A 219 -13.53 -6.33 -1.39
CA ILE A 219 -12.58 -7.39 -1.75
C ILE A 219 -13.28 -8.73 -1.34
N GLU A 220 -14.54 -8.88 -1.67
CA GLU A 220 -15.21 -10.17 -1.65
C GLU A 220 -14.94 -10.80 -3.01
N LYS A 221 -14.09 -11.80 -3.01
CA LYS A 221 -14.06 -12.77 -4.11
C LYS A 221 -15.31 -13.62 -3.92
N GLU A 222 -16.24 -13.54 -4.91
CA GLU A 222 -17.21 -14.60 -5.13
C GLU A 222 -16.52 -15.95 -5.32
#